data_d8f7972f1b1ea7a4cba0449232799340
#
_entry.id   d8f7972f1b1ea7a4cba0449232799340
#
_cell.length_a   1.000
_cell.length_b   1.000
_cell.length_c   1.000
_cell.angle_alpha   90.00
_cell.angle_beta   90.00
_cell.angle_gamma   90.00
#
_symmetry.space_group_name_H-M   'P 1'
#
loop_
_entity.id
_entity.type
_entity.pdbx_description
1 polymer ?
#
loop_
_entity_poly.entity_id
_entity_poly.type
_entity_poly.pdbx_seq_one_letter_code
_entity_poly.pdbx_strand_id
1 'polypeptide(L)'
;MWYNGGMKLSEELIYRGFLAKTTIENPEELDTRESKKFYWGADPSADSLTIGNLAALMMCACFVRHGYTPYLLVGGATGQIGDPKENGERDLKSLEEVEHNKKCIREQIERVINAGDGDVCDHETPGLTMVDNYDWFKDINYLSFLREVGKNFSMTQLLDRQFVQNRIGSGGSGISYAEFSYTLIQGYDFLHLYREYGVSLQL
;
A
#
# COMPACT_ATOMS: atom_id res chain seq x y z
N MET A 1 -23.71 14.80 -2.47
CA MET A 1 -23.76 15.73 -1.32
C MET A 1 -22.32 15.91 -0.90
N TRP A 2 -21.75 17.04 -1.26
CA TRP A 2 -20.32 17.32 -1.28
C TRP A 2 -19.87 17.83 0.09
N TYR A 3 -18.60 17.64 0.40
CA TYR A 3 -17.90 18.05 1.61
C TYR A 3 -18.42 19.39 2.17
N ASN A 4 -19.02 19.36 3.35
CA ASN A 4 -19.30 20.55 4.14
C ASN A 4 -18.04 20.93 4.89
N GLY A 5 -17.43 22.07 4.58
CA GLY A 5 -16.15 22.58 5.11
C GLY A 5 -16.02 22.73 6.63
N GLY A 6 -16.49 21.76 7.40
CA GLY A 6 -16.39 21.71 8.85
C GLY A 6 -16.33 20.31 9.45
N MET A 7 -16.46 19.25 8.64
CA MET A 7 -16.37 17.87 9.14
C MET A 7 -14.89 17.50 9.37
N LYS A 8 -14.57 16.88 10.50
CA LYS A 8 -13.22 16.37 10.80
C LYS A 8 -12.93 15.13 9.98
N LEU A 9 -11.64 14.79 9.80
CA LEU A 9 -11.22 13.59 9.09
C LEU A 9 -11.82 12.32 9.70
N SER A 10 -11.72 12.17 11.02
CA SER A 10 -12.28 11.02 11.74
C SER A 10 -13.77 10.85 11.49
N GLU A 11 -14.53 11.94 11.51
CA GLU A 11 -15.98 11.95 11.26
C GLU A 11 -16.29 11.55 9.81
N GLU A 12 -15.55 12.07 8.82
CA GLU A 12 -15.73 11.73 7.41
C GLU A 12 -15.43 10.26 7.14
N LEU A 13 -14.34 9.72 7.71
CA LEU A 13 -13.97 8.31 7.56
C LEU A 13 -15.03 7.37 8.14
N ILE A 14 -15.57 7.71 9.32
CA ILE A 14 -16.69 6.97 9.95
C ILE A 14 -17.93 7.04 9.06
N TYR A 15 -18.32 8.25 8.66
CA TYR A 15 -19.53 8.48 7.85
C TYR A 15 -19.49 7.72 6.52
N ARG A 16 -18.31 7.66 5.87
CA ARG A 16 -18.12 6.94 4.60
C ARG A 16 -17.88 5.44 4.76
N GLY A 17 -17.75 4.95 6.00
CA GLY A 17 -17.48 3.53 6.27
C GLY A 17 -16.07 3.08 5.92
N PHE A 18 -15.09 3.98 5.88
CA PHE A 18 -13.70 3.64 5.58
C PHE A 18 -12.93 3.05 6.77
N LEU A 19 -13.41 3.24 8.00
CA LEU A 19 -12.81 2.68 9.22
C LEU A 19 -13.34 1.26 9.48
N ALA A 20 -12.85 0.28 8.74
CA ALA A 20 -13.20 -1.13 8.96
C ALA A 20 -12.29 -1.81 10.00
N LYS A 21 -10.98 -1.55 9.91
CA LYS A 21 -9.96 -2.02 10.86
C LYS A 21 -8.90 -0.94 11.02
N THR A 22 -8.48 -0.69 12.25
CA THR A 22 -7.43 0.27 12.55
C THR A 22 -6.62 -0.20 13.75
N THR A 23 -5.34 0.16 13.79
CA THR A 23 -4.46 0.01 14.97
C THR A 23 -4.50 1.27 15.85
N ILE A 24 -5.19 2.32 15.42
CA ILE A 24 -5.40 3.55 16.19
C ILE A 24 -6.61 3.32 17.08
N GLU A 25 -6.43 3.46 18.41
CA GLU A 25 -7.49 3.19 19.38
C GLU A 25 -8.61 4.22 19.28
N ASN A 26 -8.24 5.49 19.11
CA ASN A 26 -9.20 6.59 18.96
C ASN A 26 -9.05 7.27 17.59
N PRO A 27 -10.02 7.15 16.67
CA PRO A 27 -9.96 7.80 15.36
C PRO A 27 -9.74 9.32 15.39
N GLU A 28 -10.14 10.01 16.47
CA GLU A 28 -9.93 11.46 16.63
C GLU A 28 -8.43 11.84 16.69
N GLU A 29 -7.54 10.89 16.97
CA GLU A 29 -6.09 11.12 16.88
C GLU A 29 -5.64 11.52 15.48
N LEU A 30 -6.37 11.08 14.45
CA LEU A 30 -6.10 11.46 13.06
C LEU A 30 -6.30 12.97 12.82
N ASP A 31 -7.19 13.62 13.58
CA ASP A 31 -7.49 15.04 13.40
C ASP A 31 -6.36 15.94 13.92
N THR A 32 -5.58 15.44 14.89
CA THR A 32 -4.59 16.22 15.66
C THR A 32 -3.15 15.78 15.48
N ARG A 33 -2.87 14.77 14.63
CA ARG A 33 -1.50 14.28 14.40
C ARG A 33 -0.57 15.38 13.91
N GLU A 34 0.63 15.42 14.48
CA GLU A 34 1.71 16.33 14.04
C GLU A 34 2.24 15.92 12.67
N SER A 35 2.53 14.61 12.49
CA SER A 35 2.95 14.09 11.18
C SER A 35 1.74 13.68 10.37
N LYS A 36 1.44 14.47 9.35
CA LYS A 36 0.35 14.26 8.39
C LYS A 36 0.85 13.61 7.09
N LYS A 37 1.67 12.57 7.20
CA LYS A 37 2.17 11.81 6.05
C LYS A 37 1.66 10.39 6.11
N PHE A 38 1.07 9.93 5.03
CA PHE A 38 0.58 8.57 4.92
C PHE A 38 1.12 7.85 3.69
N TYR A 39 1.08 6.55 3.73
CA TYR A 39 1.45 5.64 2.67
C TYR A 39 0.25 4.77 2.28
N TRP A 40 0.09 4.58 0.99
CA TRP A 40 -0.75 3.55 0.40
C TRP A 40 -0.02 2.94 -0.80
N GLY A 41 -0.17 1.63 -1.02
CA GLY A 41 0.54 0.94 -2.08
C GLY A 41 -0.32 -0.03 -2.86
N ALA A 42 0.01 -0.21 -4.14
CA ALA A 42 -0.58 -1.21 -5.02
C ALA A 42 0.48 -1.87 -5.89
N ASP A 43 0.32 -3.17 -6.09
CA ASP A 43 1.16 -3.92 -7.03
C ASP A 43 0.65 -3.78 -8.47
N PRO A 44 1.56 -3.68 -9.45
CA PRO A 44 1.23 -3.56 -10.87
C PRO A 44 0.83 -4.92 -11.46
N SER A 45 -0.21 -5.53 -10.88
CA SER A 45 -0.71 -6.85 -11.27
C SER A 45 -1.44 -6.85 -12.62
N ALA A 46 -1.86 -5.69 -13.11
CA ALA A 46 -2.50 -5.46 -14.40
C ALA A 46 -2.26 -4.01 -14.83
N ASP A 47 -2.64 -3.64 -16.04
CA ASP A 47 -2.57 -2.27 -16.55
C ASP A 47 -3.68 -1.35 -16.00
N SER A 48 -4.53 -1.87 -15.13
CA SER A 48 -5.63 -1.12 -14.51
C SER A 48 -5.88 -1.52 -13.07
N LEU A 49 -6.29 -0.55 -12.26
CA LEU A 49 -6.74 -0.74 -10.89
C LEU A 49 -8.16 -1.34 -10.85
N THR A 50 -8.43 -2.11 -9.82
CA THR A 50 -9.75 -2.68 -9.55
C THR A 50 -10.67 -1.66 -8.85
N ILE A 51 -11.96 -1.97 -8.77
CA ILE A 51 -12.93 -1.18 -7.98
C ILE A 51 -12.57 -1.14 -6.49
N GLY A 52 -11.92 -2.20 -5.97
CA GLY A 52 -11.42 -2.22 -4.60
C GLY A 52 -10.29 -1.20 -4.38
N ASN A 53 -9.37 -1.09 -5.33
CA ASN A 53 -8.32 -0.07 -5.29
C ASN A 53 -8.91 1.34 -5.39
N LEU A 54 -9.96 1.54 -6.20
CA LEU A 54 -10.65 2.82 -6.29
C LEU A 54 -11.24 3.24 -4.94
N ALA A 55 -11.88 2.31 -4.22
CA ALA A 55 -12.41 2.58 -2.88
C ALA A 55 -11.30 3.02 -1.89
N ALA A 56 -10.13 2.35 -1.94
CA ALA A 56 -8.97 2.74 -1.13
C ALA A 56 -8.41 4.12 -1.53
N LEU A 57 -8.33 4.42 -2.82
CA LEU A 57 -7.91 5.75 -3.29
C LEU A 57 -8.90 6.85 -2.90
N MET A 58 -10.20 6.56 -2.86
CA MET A 58 -11.21 7.49 -2.33
C MET A 58 -10.99 7.79 -0.85
N MET A 59 -10.55 6.79 -0.07
CA MET A 59 -10.10 7.01 1.31
C MET A 59 -8.85 7.89 1.35
N CYS A 60 -7.83 7.59 0.53
CA CYS A 60 -6.63 8.44 0.42
C CYS A 60 -6.99 9.90 0.10
N ALA A 61 -7.93 10.13 -0.81
CA ALA A 61 -8.41 11.45 -1.16
C ALA A 61 -9.07 12.18 0.04
N CYS A 62 -9.74 11.45 0.96
CA CYS A 62 -10.23 12.04 2.21
C CYS A 62 -9.07 12.58 3.05
N PHE A 63 -8.00 11.79 3.24
CA PHE A 63 -6.81 12.23 3.97
C PHE A 63 -6.17 13.47 3.33
N VAL A 64 -6.04 13.49 2.00
CA VAL A 64 -5.47 14.64 1.26
C VAL A 64 -6.29 15.90 1.51
N ARG A 65 -7.62 15.85 1.42
CA ARG A 65 -8.50 17.00 1.69
C ARG A 65 -8.36 17.55 3.11
N HIS A 66 -7.98 16.70 4.07
CA HIS A 66 -7.71 17.10 5.46
C HIS A 66 -6.24 17.46 5.72
N GLY A 67 -5.47 17.73 4.66
CA GLY A 67 -4.10 18.24 4.74
C GLY A 67 -3.03 17.19 4.99
N TYR A 68 -3.33 15.93 4.72
CA TYR A 68 -2.32 14.86 4.74
C TYR A 68 -1.57 14.78 3.40
N THR A 69 -0.27 14.54 3.49
CA THR A 69 0.62 14.37 2.34
C THR A 69 0.70 12.90 1.93
N PRO A 70 0.28 12.54 0.71
CA PRO A 70 0.29 11.16 0.24
C PRO A 70 1.66 10.71 -0.29
N TYR A 71 2.10 9.55 0.15
CA TYR A 71 3.17 8.75 -0.45
C TYR A 71 2.53 7.51 -1.06
N LEU A 72 2.43 7.47 -2.38
CA LEU A 72 1.72 6.41 -3.09
C LEU A 72 2.72 5.51 -3.81
N LEU A 73 2.72 4.24 -3.44
CA LEU A 73 3.68 3.25 -3.92
C LEU A 73 3.07 2.41 -5.04
N VAL A 74 3.80 2.31 -6.14
CA VAL A 74 3.57 1.28 -7.15
C VAL A 74 4.70 0.28 -7.04
N GLY A 75 4.37 -0.94 -6.63
CA GLY A 75 5.32 -1.95 -6.21
C GLY A 75 6.11 -2.59 -7.34
N GLY A 76 7.21 -1.97 -7.79
CA GLY A 76 8.09 -2.55 -8.81
C GLY A 76 8.84 -3.79 -8.34
N ALA A 77 9.23 -3.87 -7.06
CA ALA A 77 9.84 -5.07 -6.49
C ALA A 77 8.78 -6.12 -6.10
N THR A 78 7.75 -5.71 -5.37
CA THR A 78 6.67 -6.60 -4.94
C THR A 78 5.86 -7.14 -6.13
N GLY A 79 5.68 -6.36 -7.19
CA GLY A 79 5.00 -6.79 -8.41
C GLY A 79 5.72 -7.88 -9.19
N GLN A 80 7.04 -8.03 -9.01
CA GLN A 80 7.82 -9.12 -9.59
C GLN A 80 7.59 -10.46 -8.87
N ILE A 81 7.14 -10.43 -7.62
CA ILE A 81 6.85 -11.61 -6.80
C ILE A 81 5.34 -11.88 -6.78
N GLY A 82 4.56 -10.83 -6.58
CA GLY A 82 3.11 -10.85 -6.44
C GLY A 82 2.66 -11.20 -5.02
N ASP A 83 1.64 -10.49 -4.58
CA ASP A 83 0.98 -10.75 -3.29
C ASP A 83 0.37 -12.16 -3.25
N PRO A 84 0.61 -12.94 -2.18
CA PRO A 84 0.07 -14.28 -2.05
C PRO A 84 -1.45 -14.35 -2.23
N LYS A 85 -1.91 -15.28 -3.06
CA LYS A 85 -3.35 -15.55 -3.22
C LYS A 85 -3.80 -16.65 -2.26
N GLU A 86 -5.10 -16.67 -1.98
CA GLU A 86 -5.70 -17.78 -1.22
C GLU A 86 -5.56 -19.12 -1.93
N ASN A 87 -5.62 -19.12 -3.26
CA ASN A 87 -5.56 -20.32 -4.10
C ASN A 87 -4.47 -20.20 -5.17
N GLY A 88 -3.41 -20.97 -5.05
CA GLY A 88 -2.36 -21.09 -6.05
C GLY A 88 -1.37 -19.93 -6.09
N GLU A 89 -0.23 -20.16 -6.71
CA GLU A 89 0.81 -19.15 -6.95
C GLU A 89 0.42 -18.25 -8.14
N ARG A 90 0.93 -17.02 -8.16
CA ARG A 90 0.75 -16.14 -9.32
C ARG A 90 1.75 -16.50 -10.41
N ASP A 91 1.33 -16.43 -11.66
CA ASP A 91 2.24 -16.44 -12.79
C ASP A 91 3.12 -15.18 -12.73
N LEU A 92 4.43 -15.39 -12.80
CA LEU A 92 5.38 -14.29 -12.84
C LEU A 92 5.28 -13.56 -14.18
N LYS A 93 5.12 -12.24 -14.09
CA LYS A 93 5.07 -11.38 -15.27
C LYS A 93 6.48 -11.07 -15.77
N SER A 94 6.60 -10.77 -17.07
CA SER A 94 7.84 -10.25 -17.60
C SER A 94 8.15 -8.87 -17.00
N LEU A 95 9.43 -8.52 -16.93
CA LEU A 95 9.83 -7.19 -16.41
C LEU A 95 9.22 -6.06 -17.26
N GLU A 96 9.10 -6.27 -18.58
CA GLU A 96 8.50 -5.33 -19.50
C GLU A 96 7.01 -5.11 -19.20
N GLU A 97 6.28 -6.19 -18.89
CA GLU A 97 4.86 -6.11 -18.49
C GLU A 97 4.70 -5.40 -17.15
N VAL A 98 5.57 -5.66 -16.18
CA VAL A 98 5.57 -4.97 -14.89
C VAL A 98 5.80 -3.47 -15.09
N GLU A 99 6.78 -3.07 -15.90
CA GLU A 99 7.06 -1.67 -16.18
C GLU A 99 5.90 -0.97 -16.90
N HIS A 100 5.27 -1.64 -17.86
CA HIS A 100 4.08 -1.13 -18.54
C HIS A 100 2.94 -0.89 -17.54
N ASN A 101 2.63 -1.90 -16.72
CA ASN A 101 1.56 -1.83 -15.73
C ASN A 101 1.83 -0.73 -14.69
N LYS A 102 3.07 -0.60 -14.21
CA LYS A 102 3.48 0.47 -13.29
C LYS A 102 3.11 1.85 -13.84
N LYS A 103 3.44 2.10 -15.10
CA LYS A 103 3.12 3.38 -15.74
C LYS A 103 1.61 3.63 -15.78
N CYS A 104 0.85 2.65 -16.25
CA CYS A 104 -0.62 2.75 -16.34
C CYS A 104 -1.28 2.99 -14.97
N ILE A 105 -0.84 2.27 -13.94
CA ILE A 105 -1.37 2.39 -12.58
C ILE A 105 -1.00 3.74 -11.97
N ARG A 106 0.23 4.20 -12.15
CA ARG A 106 0.68 5.53 -11.69
C ARG A 106 -0.22 6.63 -12.25
N GLU A 107 -0.46 6.64 -13.55
CA GLU A 107 -1.33 7.60 -14.21
C GLU A 107 -2.78 7.55 -13.68
N GLN A 108 -3.29 6.37 -13.35
CA GLN A 108 -4.63 6.21 -12.78
C GLN A 108 -4.70 6.74 -11.34
N ILE A 109 -3.70 6.43 -10.51
CA ILE A 109 -3.61 6.93 -9.13
C ILE A 109 -3.58 8.46 -9.11
N GLU A 110 -2.68 9.05 -9.90
CA GLU A 110 -2.54 10.52 -10.00
C GLU A 110 -3.86 11.17 -10.43
N ARG A 111 -4.52 10.59 -11.42
CA ARG A 111 -5.82 11.08 -11.91
C ARG A 111 -6.90 11.03 -10.83
N VAL A 112 -7.00 9.95 -10.06
CA VAL A 112 -8.01 9.80 -9.01
C VAL A 112 -7.76 10.74 -7.84
N ILE A 113 -6.50 10.85 -7.40
CA ILE A 113 -6.15 11.73 -6.27
C ILE A 113 -6.34 13.20 -6.65
N ASN A 114 -5.93 13.60 -7.84
CA ASN A 114 -6.06 14.98 -8.30
C ASN A 114 -7.52 15.38 -8.61
N ALA A 115 -8.37 14.40 -8.99
CA ALA A 115 -9.81 14.64 -9.21
C ALA A 115 -10.64 14.72 -7.90
N GLY A 116 -10.01 14.59 -6.74
CA GLY A 116 -10.70 14.45 -5.44
C GLY A 116 -11.64 15.58 -5.04
N ASP A 117 -11.60 16.74 -5.68
CA ASP A 117 -12.44 17.91 -5.39
C ASP A 117 -13.59 18.13 -6.39
N GLY A 118 -13.84 17.17 -7.29
CA GLY A 118 -15.02 17.18 -8.18
C GLY A 118 -14.91 18.08 -9.40
N ASP A 119 -13.92 18.92 -9.48
CA ASP A 119 -13.50 19.57 -10.73
C ASP A 119 -12.41 18.70 -11.36
N VAL A 120 -12.60 18.38 -12.64
CA VAL A 120 -11.54 17.84 -13.50
C VAL A 120 -10.54 18.97 -13.72
N CYS A 121 -9.82 19.31 -12.68
CA CYS A 121 -8.94 20.45 -12.67
C CYS A 121 -7.49 19.99 -12.79
N ASP A 122 -6.74 20.70 -13.60
CA ASP A 122 -5.30 20.63 -13.81
C ASP A 122 -4.49 21.01 -12.52
N HIS A 123 -5.00 20.68 -11.34
CA HIS A 123 -4.35 20.98 -10.08
C HIS A 123 -3.66 19.74 -9.54
N GLU A 124 -2.33 19.80 -9.52
CA GLU A 124 -1.52 18.80 -8.85
C GLU A 124 -1.79 18.84 -7.35
N THR A 125 -2.05 17.68 -6.76
CA THR A 125 -2.17 17.55 -5.30
C THR A 125 -0.85 17.97 -4.64
N PRO A 126 -0.83 18.98 -3.79
CA PRO A 126 0.40 19.44 -3.16
C PRO A 126 1.07 18.31 -2.36
N GLY A 127 2.35 18.05 -2.67
CA GLY A 127 3.15 17.06 -1.96
C GLY A 127 2.86 15.60 -2.32
N LEU A 128 2.03 15.32 -3.33
CA LEU A 128 1.89 13.96 -3.86
C LEU A 128 3.24 13.42 -4.29
N THR A 129 3.67 12.34 -3.66
CA THR A 129 4.92 11.66 -3.99
C THR A 129 4.64 10.23 -4.43
N MET A 130 4.95 9.94 -5.69
CA MET A 130 4.89 8.58 -6.23
C MET A 130 6.23 7.90 -5.99
N VAL A 131 6.21 6.73 -5.34
CA VAL A 131 7.41 5.95 -5.02
C VAL A 131 7.33 4.54 -5.60
N ASP A 132 8.49 3.93 -5.82
CA ASP A 132 8.64 2.57 -6.30
C ASP A 132 9.58 1.80 -5.37
N ASN A 133 9.11 0.71 -4.80
CA ASN A 133 9.95 -0.07 -3.90
C ASN A 133 11.13 -0.77 -4.61
N TYR A 134 11.12 -0.88 -5.92
CA TYR A 134 12.28 -1.35 -6.67
C TYR A 134 13.50 -0.45 -6.46
N ASP A 135 13.30 0.84 -6.23
CA ASP A 135 14.40 1.81 -6.07
C ASP A 135 15.27 1.53 -4.85
N TRP A 136 14.71 0.99 -3.78
CA TRP A 136 15.49 0.59 -2.60
C TRP A 136 15.79 -0.89 -2.52
N PHE A 137 15.06 -1.76 -3.25
CA PHE A 137 15.34 -3.20 -3.24
C PHE A 137 16.42 -3.62 -4.23
N LYS A 138 16.57 -2.94 -5.37
CA LYS A 138 17.53 -3.32 -6.43
C LYS A 138 18.97 -3.46 -5.96
N ASP A 139 19.37 -2.70 -4.95
CA ASP A 139 20.74 -2.64 -4.43
C ASP A 139 20.90 -3.38 -3.09
N ILE A 140 19.84 -3.96 -2.53
CA ILE A 140 19.93 -4.69 -1.27
C ILE A 140 20.50 -6.08 -1.50
N ASN A 141 21.65 -6.35 -0.85
CA ASN A 141 22.21 -7.68 -0.83
C ASN A 141 21.35 -8.63 -0.02
N TYR A 142 21.10 -9.83 -0.54
CA TYR A 142 20.24 -10.83 0.10
C TYR A 142 20.64 -11.18 1.54
N LEU A 143 21.96 -11.36 1.80
CA LEU A 143 22.43 -11.69 3.15
C LEU A 143 22.25 -10.51 4.11
N SER A 144 22.46 -9.29 3.64
CA SER A 144 22.19 -8.08 4.42
C SER A 144 20.70 -7.97 4.74
N PHE A 145 19.81 -8.22 3.78
CA PHE A 145 18.38 -8.25 3.99
C PHE A 145 17.96 -9.27 5.07
N LEU A 146 18.46 -10.49 5.00
CA LEU A 146 18.19 -11.50 6.03
C LEU A 146 18.67 -11.07 7.41
N ARG A 147 19.89 -10.49 7.47
CA ARG A 147 20.51 -10.06 8.74
C ARG A 147 19.79 -8.86 9.37
N GLU A 148 19.36 -7.90 8.59
CA GLU A 148 18.82 -6.63 9.08
C GLU A 148 17.30 -6.64 9.19
N VAL A 149 16.64 -7.29 8.24
CA VAL A 149 15.17 -7.34 8.13
C VAL A 149 14.63 -8.68 8.59
N GLY A 150 15.08 -9.78 7.96
CA GLY A 150 14.54 -11.12 8.18
C GLY A 150 14.53 -11.56 9.63
N LYS A 151 15.59 -11.25 10.40
CA LYS A 151 15.70 -11.59 11.84
C LYS A 151 14.61 -10.98 12.72
N ASN A 152 13.93 -9.93 12.26
CA ASN A 152 12.89 -9.24 13.04
C ASN A 152 11.49 -9.83 12.80
N PHE A 153 11.36 -10.77 11.87
CA PHE A 153 10.10 -11.45 11.58
C PHE A 153 10.05 -12.83 12.25
N SER A 154 9.02 -13.04 13.08
CA SER A 154 8.77 -14.34 13.68
C SER A 154 8.14 -15.31 12.69
N MET A 155 8.81 -16.42 12.38
CA MET A 155 8.26 -17.49 11.54
C MET A 155 6.95 -18.04 12.10
N THR A 156 6.83 -18.19 13.41
CA THR A 156 5.61 -18.66 14.06
C THR A 156 4.42 -17.74 13.73
N GLN A 157 4.61 -16.41 13.88
CA GLN A 157 3.56 -15.44 13.58
C GLN A 157 3.20 -15.39 12.10
N LEU A 158 4.18 -15.58 11.22
CA LEU A 158 3.93 -15.60 9.77
C LEU A 158 3.18 -16.86 9.35
N LEU A 159 3.53 -18.02 9.93
CA LEU A 159 2.88 -19.28 9.66
C LEU A 159 1.46 -19.34 10.23
N ASP A 160 1.15 -18.63 11.32
CA ASP A 160 -0.19 -18.56 11.92
C ASP A 160 -1.21 -17.77 11.07
N ARG A 161 -0.76 -17.06 10.06
CA ARG A 161 -1.72 -16.33 9.19
C ARG A 161 -2.64 -17.30 8.46
N GLN A 162 -3.93 -17.02 8.48
CA GLN A 162 -4.97 -17.90 7.94
C GLN A 162 -4.71 -18.30 6.49
N PHE A 163 -4.30 -17.38 5.62
CA PHE A 163 -4.01 -17.69 4.23
C PHE A 163 -2.82 -18.64 4.08
N VAL A 164 -1.78 -18.51 4.94
CA VAL A 164 -0.63 -19.41 4.95
C VAL A 164 -1.08 -20.80 5.38
N GLN A 165 -1.85 -20.91 6.48
CA GLN A 165 -2.39 -22.17 6.98
C GLN A 165 -3.25 -22.89 5.92
N ASN A 166 -4.08 -22.15 5.20
CA ASN A 166 -4.89 -22.70 4.11
C ASN A 166 -4.04 -23.28 2.98
N ARG A 167 -2.88 -22.69 2.71
CA ARG A 167 -1.96 -23.08 1.63
C ARG A 167 -1.05 -24.25 2.02
N ILE A 168 -0.54 -24.31 3.26
CA ILE A 168 0.36 -25.37 3.75
C ILE A 168 -0.38 -26.54 4.38
N GLY A 169 -1.67 -26.40 4.70
CA GLY A 169 -2.51 -27.45 5.30
C GLY A 169 -2.77 -28.61 4.36
N SER A 170 -3.41 -29.65 4.88
CA SER A 170 -3.74 -30.86 4.12
C SER A 170 -4.65 -30.52 2.91
N GLY A 171 -4.18 -30.83 1.71
CA GLY A 171 -4.85 -30.48 0.45
C GLY A 171 -4.59 -29.05 -0.05
N GLY A 172 -3.75 -28.27 0.62
CA GLY A 172 -3.35 -26.95 0.16
C GLY A 172 -2.42 -26.99 -1.05
N SER A 173 -2.33 -25.86 -1.77
CA SER A 173 -1.50 -25.73 -2.99
C SER A 173 0.00 -25.53 -2.70
N GLY A 174 0.40 -25.43 -1.42
CA GLY A 174 1.74 -25.01 -1.03
C GLY A 174 1.96 -23.50 -1.18
N ILE A 175 3.09 -23.00 -0.68
CA ILE A 175 3.51 -21.62 -0.83
C ILE A 175 5.02 -21.60 -1.13
N SER A 176 5.44 -20.89 -2.17
CA SER A 176 6.86 -20.76 -2.46
C SER A 176 7.55 -19.84 -1.47
N TYR A 177 8.87 -19.96 -1.33
CA TYR A 177 9.65 -19.06 -0.47
C TYR A 177 9.57 -17.60 -0.97
N ALA A 178 9.54 -17.39 -2.27
CA ALA A 178 9.39 -16.07 -2.87
C ALA A 178 8.07 -15.43 -2.45
N GLU A 179 6.97 -16.14 -2.64
CA GLU A 179 5.63 -15.70 -2.26
C GLU A 179 5.51 -15.46 -0.73
N PHE A 180 6.09 -16.36 0.06
CA PHE A 180 6.13 -16.20 1.52
C PHE A 180 6.92 -14.96 1.97
N SER A 181 8.02 -14.65 1.28
CA SER A 181 8.88 -13.50 1.62
C SER A 181 8.27 -12.15 1.23
N TYR A 182 7.19 -12.12 0.45
CA TYR A 182 6.45 -10.88 0.11
C TYR A 182 6.13 -10.04 1.35
N THR A 183 5.69 -10.67 2.43
CA THR A 183 5.38 -9.99 3.70
C THR A 183 6.61 -9.26 4.31
N LEU A 184 7.81 -9.83 4.14
CA LEU A 184 9.04 -9.21 4.65
C LEU A 184 9.41 -7.98 3.82
N ILE A 185 9.21 -8.08 2.51
CA ILE A 185 9.46 -6.98 1.56
C ILE A 185 8.51 -5.82 1.87
N GLN A 186 7.21 -6.08 1.97
CA GLN A 186 6.23 -5.06 2.34
C GLN A 186 6.50 -4.45 3.72
N GLY A 187 6.90 -5.26 4.71
CA GLY A 187 7.27 -4.75 6.03
C GLY A 187 8.49 -3.83 6.00
N TYR A 188 9.44 -4.07 5.10
CA TYR A 188 10.57 -3.19 4.89
C TYR A 188 10.17 -1.87 4.21
N ASP A 189 9.19 -1.89 3.31
CA ASP A 189 8.65 -0.66 2.70
C ASP A 189 8.19 0.32 3.79
N PHE A 190 7.47 -0.15 4.81
CA PHE A 190 7.02 0.70 5.92
C PHE A 190 8.19 1.32 6.67
N LEU A 191 9.22 0.51 6.97
CA LEU A 191 10.41 0.99 7.68
C LEU A 191 11.20 2.00 6.84
N HIS A 192 11.36 1.74 5.55
CA HIS A 192 12.05 2.62 4.61
C HIS A 192 11.31 3.97 4.50
N LEU A 193 10.00 3.95 4.25
CA LEU A 193 9.19 5.15 4.12
C LEU A 193 9.17 5.97 5.41
N TYR A 194 9.17 5.31 6.57
CA TYR A 194 9.28 5.99 7.85
C TYR A 194 10.65 6.68 8.01
N ARG A 195 11.75 6.00 7.70
CA ARG A 195 13.11 6.52 7.90
C ARG A 195 13.46 7.65 6.95
N GLU A 196 13.14 7.46 5.67
CA GLU A 196 13.57 8.39 4.62
C GLU A 196 12.60 9.57 4.45
N TYR A 197 11.32 9.34 4.65
CA TYR A 197 10.29 10.35 4.36
C TYR A 197 9.49 10.79 5.59
N GLY A 198 9.64 10.12 6.74
CA GLY A 198 8.88 10.41 7.96
C GLY A 198 7.40 10.02 7.84
N VAL A 199 7.08 9.06 6.97
CA VAL A 199 5.72 8.51 6.83
C VAL A 199 5.37 7.69 8.06
N SER A 200 4.33 8.07 8.78
CA SER A 200 3.97 7.46 10.07
C SER A 200 2.60 6.78 10.08
N LEU A 201 1.92 6.76 8.94
CA LEU A 201 0.59 6.16 8.79
C LEU A 201 0.53 5.36 7.50
N GLN A 202 -0.06 4.16 7.58
CA GLN A 202 -0.39 3.32 6.43
C GLN A 202 -1.91 3.21 6.31
N LEU A 203 -2.41 3.31 5.09
CA LEU A 203 -3.81 3.14 4.72
C LEU A 203 -4.03 1.84 3.97
#